data_c7d1ccebe1472f127024ce5d365b7ea7
#
_entry.id   c7d1ccebe1472f127024ce5d365b7ea7
#
_cell.length_a   1.000
_cell.length_b   1.000
_cell.length_c   1.000
_cell.angle_alpha   90.00
_cell.angle_beta   90.00
_cell.angle_gamma   90.00
#
_symmetry.space_group_name_H-M   'P 1'
#
loop_
_entity.id
_entity.type
_entity.pdbx_description
1 polymer ?
#
loop_
_entity_poly.entity_id
_entity_poly.type
_entity_poly.pdbx_seq_one_letter_code
_entity_poly.pdbx_strand_id
1 'polypeptide(L)'
;MKRLLGMGLVLCALPVFGHHAFSAEFDIDKPITIKGTLTKLEWVNPHGWIYVDAKDEDGKMVNWAVEFGAPNTLLRRGLRKTDFPVGVEVTVKGYRAKDGGRNVTGTSVTLPDGRSLYTGSSEKPADGADKQ
;
A
#
# COMPACT_ATOMS: atom_id res chain seq x y z
N MET A 1 -48.76 -4.82 42.00
CA MET A 1 -48.04 -5.51 40.94
C MET A 1 -47.14 -4.52 40.22
N LYS A 2 -45.84 -4.57 40.51
CA LYS A 2 -44.84 -3.71 39.88
C LYS A 2 -44.20 -4.51 38.71
N ARG A 3 -44.43 -4.06 37.48
CA ARG A 3 -43.77 -4.62 36.29
C ARG A 3 -42.43 -3.93 36.10
N LEU A 4 -41.33 -4.63 36.34
CA LEU A 4 -40.02 -4.18 35.93
C LEU A 4 -39.85 -4.43 34.43
N LEU A 5 -39.77 -3.34 33.66
CA LEU A 5 -39.28 -3.40 32.27
C LEU A 5 -37.76 -3.53 32.33
N GLY A 6 -37.25 -4.70 31.98
CA GLY A 6 -35.82 -4.87 31.71
C GLY A 6 -35.46 -4.26 30.37
N MET A 7 -34.72 -3.16 30.40
CA MET A 7 -34.14 -2.52 29.23
C MET A 7 -32.88 -3.29 28.83
N GLY A 8 -33.00 -4.16 27.85
CA GLY A 8 -31.87 -4.89 27.28
C GLY A 8 -30.94 -3.95 26.53
N LEU A 9 -29.73 -3.77 27.06
CA LEU A 9 -28.65 -3.04 26.40
C LEU A 9 -28.10 -3.90 25.26
N VAL A 10 -28.48 -3.62 24.03
CA VAL A 10 -27.90 -4.23 22.84
C VAL A 10 -26.51 -3.58 22.61
N LEU A 11 -25.47 -4.27 23.03
CA LEU A 11 -24.10 -3.91 22.71
C LEU A 11 -23.87 -4.23 21.23
N CYS A 12 -23.96 -3.22 20.34
CA CYS A 12 -23.47 -3.32 18.98
C CYS A 12 -21.94 -3.39 19.01
N ALA A 13 -21.41 -4.60 18.90
CA ALA A 13 -19.97 -4.81 18.62
C ALA A 13 -19.71 -4.36 17.19
N LEU A 14 -19.17 -3.14 17.02
CA LEU A 14 -18.65 -2.69 15.74
C LEU A 14 -17.35 -3.49 15.45
N PRO A 15 -17.23 -4.12 14.27
CA PRO A 15 -15.99 -4.79 13.91
C PRO A 15 -14.87 -3.74 13.80
N VAL A 16 -13.87 -3.86 14.67
CA VAL A 16 -12.64 -3.04 14.59
C VAL A 16 -11.77 -3.64 13.49
N PHE A 17 -12.08 -3.30 12.24
CA PHE A 17 -11.20 -3.55 11.11
C PHE A 17 -10.15 -2.43 11.05
N GLY A 18 -9.04 -2.61 11.76
CA GLY A 18 -7.97 -1.63 11.68
C GLY A 18 -6.65 -2.28 12.04
N HIS A 19 -5.56 -1.96 11.53
CA HIS A 19 -4.16 -2.21 11.87
C HIS A 19 -3.60 -3.65 11.86
N HIS A 20 -4.42 -4.70 11.97
CA HIS A 20 -3.93 -6.08 11.89
C HIS A 20 -3.80 -6.60 10.46
N ALA A 21 -4.39 -5.94 9.46
CA ALA A 21 -4.40 -6.40 8.08
C ALA A 21 -3.00 -6.37 7.43
N PHE A 22 -2.18 -5.34 7.71
CA PHE A 22 -0.85 -5.21 7.13
C PHE A 22 0.07 -6.37 7.51
N SER A 23 0.27 -6.62 8.81
CA SER A 23 1.14 -7.68 9.30
C SER A 23 0.60 -9.09 9.05
N ALA A 24 -0.70 -9.22 8.73
CA ALA A 24 -1.28 -10.49 8.32
C ALA A 24 -0.94 -10.84 6.87
N GLU A 25 -0.85 -9.85 5.98
CA GLU A 25 -0.71 -10.04 4.54
C GLU A 25 0.73 -9.83 4.04
N PHE A 26 1.45 -8.85 4.59
CA PHE A 26 2.79 -8.48 4.13
C PHE A 26 3.88 -8.81 5.15
N ASP A 27 5.07 -9.12 4.65
CA ASP A 27 6.22 -9.51 5.46
C ASP A 27 7.21 -8.34 5.56
N ILE A 28 7.26 -7.70 6.72
CA ILE A 28 8.16 -6.58 7.00
C ILE A 28 9.64 -6.99 6.94
N ASP A 29 9.94 -8.27 7.12
CA ASP A 29 11.31 -8.81 7.05
C ASP A 29 11.71 -9.16 5.61
N LYS A 30 10.81 -8.95 4.65
CA LYS A 30 11.06 -9.17 3.21
C LYS A 30 10.87 -7.87 2.42
N PRO A 31 11.77 -6.90 2.58
CA PRO A 31 11.75 -5.71 1.74
C PRO A 31 12.03 -6.11 0.28
N ILE A 32 11.36 -5.44 -0.65
CA ILE A 32 11.55 -5.66 -2.08
C ILE A 32 11.72 -4.32 -2.79
N THR A 33 12.57 -4.34 -3.81
CA THR A 33 12.71 -3.24 -4.77
C THR A 33 12.38 -3.75 -6.16
N ILE A 34 11.41 -3.12 -6.80
CA ILE A 34 10.94 -3.46 -8.14
C ILE A 34 11.28 -2.29 -9.06
N LYS A 35 12.02 -2.57 -10.13
CA LYS A 35 12.30 -1.58 -11.18
C LYS A 35 11.69 -2.06 -12.49
N GLY A 36 10.78 -1.28 -13.04
CA GLY A 36 10.06 -1.66 -14.25
C GLY A 36 9.13 -0.57 -14.76
N THR A 37 8.29 -0.95 -15.71
CA THR A 37 7.36 -0.03 -16.38
C THR A 37 6.01 -0.01 -15.68
N LEU A 38 5.53 1.19 -15.34
CA LEU A 38 4.18 1.39 -14.82
C LEU A 38 3.17 1.16 -15.94
N THR A 39 2.35 0.12 -15.82
CA THR A 39 1.40 -0.30 -16.86
C THR A 39 -0.03 0.10 -16.57
N LYS A 40 -0.40 0.26 -15.29
CA LYS A 40 -1.76 0.61 -14.90
C LYS A 40 -1.76 1.34 -13.56
N LEU A 41 -2.71 2.25 -13.37
CA LEU A 41 -3.00 2.91 -12.11
C LEU A 41 -4.49 2.76 -11.78
N GLU A 42 -4.78 2.27 -10.59
CA GLU A 42 -6.12 2.28 -10.00
C GLU A 42 -6.15 3.26 -8.83
N TRP A 43 -6.77 4.42 -9.06
CA TRP A 43 -6.89 5.49 -8.06
C TRP A 43 -8.24 5.39 -7.36
N VAL A 44 -8.40 4.37 -6.50
CA VAL A 44 -9.65 4.01 -5.84
C VAL A 44 -9.45 3.87 -4.33
N ASN A 45 -10.49 4.20 -3.55
CA ASN A 45 -10.51 3.95 -2.11
C ASN A 45 -11.08 2.54 -1.84
N PRO A 46 -10.70 1.87 -0.74
CA PRO A 46 -9.85 2.34 0.36
C PRO A 46 -8.34 2.27 0.07
N HIS A 47 -7.90 1.56 -0.96
CA HIS A 47 -6.49 1.43 -1.32
C HIS A 47 -6.30 1.65 -2.82
N GLY A 48 -5.30 2.44 -3.17
CA GLY A 48 -4.87 2.59 -4.56
C GLY A 48 -3.90 1.48 -4.97
N TRP A 49 -3.78 1.27 -6.27
CA TRP A 49 -2.91 0.25 -6.84
C TRP A 49 -2.16 0.78 -8.06
N ILE A 50 -0.91 0.39 -8.18
CA ILE A 50 -0.18 0.47 -9.44
C ILE A 50 0.26 -0.93 -9.87
N TYR A 51 0.35 -1.11 -11.17
CA TYR A 51 0.82 -2.36 -11.77
C TYR A 51 2.10 -2.08 -12.52
N VAL A 52 3.13 -2.88 -12.26
CA VAL A 52 4.48 -2.66 -12.80
C VAL A 52 4.99 -3.92 -13.46
N ASP A 53 5.31 -3.83 -14.75
CA ASP A 53 6.01 -4.91 -15.46
C ASP A 53 7.50 -4.84 -15.12
N ALA A 54 7.97 -5.86 -14.42
CA ALA A 54 9.36 -5.97 -14.00
C ALA A 54 9.81 -7.44 -13.96
N LYS A 55 11.10 -7.66 -13.99
CA LYS A 55 11.67 -9.00 -13.81
C LYS A 55 11.51 -9.44 -12.35
N ASP A 56 11.18 -10.71 -12.17
CA ASP A 56 11.25 -11.37 -10.87
C ASP A 56 12.68 -11.86 -10.58
N GLU A 57 12.84 -12.58 -9.46
CA GLU A 57 14.12 -13.13 -9.00
C GLU A 57 14.74 -14.12 -10.00
N ASP A 58 13.89 -14.78 -10.80
CA ASP A 58 14.32 -15.74 -11.85
C ASP A 58 14.59 -15.05 -13.19
N GLY A 59 14.48 -13.73 -13.25
CA GLY A 59 14.66 -12.94 -14.47
C GLY A 59 13.48 -12.97 -15.42
N LYS A 60 12.35 -13.55 -15.02
CA LYS A 60 11.11 -13.62 -15.80
C LYS A 60 10.33 -12.32 -15.66
N MET A 61 9.87 -11.80 -16.80
CA MET A 61 8.98 -10.64 -16.80
C MET A 61 7.62 -11.00 -16.21
N VAL A 62 7.21 -10.25 -15.19
CA VAL A 62 5.94 -10.45 -14.49
C VAL A 62 5.30 -9.11 -14.19
N ASN A 63 3.97 -9.11 -14.05
CA ASN A 63 3.22 -7.92 -13.64
C ASN A 63 3.04 -7.93 -12.11
N TRP A 64 3.65 -6.96 -11.44
CA TRP A 64 3.56 -6.79 -9.99
C TRP A 64 2.37 -5.90 -9.65
N ALA A 65 1.55 -6.32 -8.69
CA ALA A 65 0.49 -5.51 -8.12
C ALA A 65 1.01 -4.83 -6.85
N VAL A 66 1.07 -3.51 -6.87
CA VAL A 66 1.61 -2.71 -5.76
C VAL A 66 0.49 -1.92 -5.13
N GLU A 67 0.13 -2.32 -3.92
CA GLU A 67 -0.85 -1.61 -3.09
C GLU A 67 -0.20 -0.40 -2.44
N PHE A 68 -0.92 0.69 -2.36
CA PHE A 68 -0.53 1.89 -1.62
C PHE A 68 -1.71 2.48 -0.83
N GLY A 69 -1.46 3.53 -0.08
CA GLY A 69 -2.45 4.14 0.80
C GLY A 69 -3.69 4.67 0.05
N ALA A 70 -4.72 4.98 0.81
CA ALA A 70 -5.96 5.50 0.25
C ALA A 70 -5.69 6.80 -0.55
N PRO A 71 -6.22 6.92 -1.78
CA PRO A 71 -6.11 8.13 -2.59
C PRO A 71 -6.44 9.41 -1.84
N ASN A 72 -7.47 9.40 -1.00
CA ASN A 72 -7.82 10.57 -0.19
C ASN A 72 -6.72 10.98 0.79
N THR A 73 -5.97 10.02 1.33
CA THR A 73 -4.80 10.30 2.19
C THR A 73 -3.63 10.84 1.37
N LEU A 74 -3.38 10.25 0.21
CA LEU A 74 -2.32 10.70 -0.69
C LEU A 74 -2.57 12.12 -1.21
N LEU A 75 -3.80 12.44 -1.56
CA LEU A 75 -4.19 13.81 -1.95
C LEU A 75 -3.90 14.83 -0.85
N ARG A 76 -4.18 14.51 0.40
CA ARG A 76 -3.85 15.38 1.54
C ARG A 76 -2.34 15.58 1.72
N ARG A 77 -1.53 14.64 1.26
CA ARG A 77 -0.07 14.72 1.23
C ARG A 77 0.48 15.40 -0.03
N GLY A 78 -0.40 15.88 -0.90
CA GLY A 78 -0.04 16.57 -2.15
C GLY A 78 0.19 15.67 -3.34
N LEU A 79 0.01 14.35 -3.22
CA LEU A 79 0.10 13.42 -4.36
C LEU A 79 -1.19 13.43 -5.16
N ARG A 80 -1.07 13.36 -6.47
CA ARG A 80 -2.19 13.33 -7.40
C ARG A 80 -2.09 12.14 -8.35
N LYS A 81 -3.20 11.74 -8.91
CA LYS A 81 -3.24 10.71 -9.96
C LYS A 81 -2.25 10.99 -11.10
N THR A 82 -2.08 12.25 -11.45
CA THR A 82 -1.18 12.71 -12.54
C THR A 82 0.31 12.55 -12.19
N ASP A 83 0.67 12.31 -10.93
CA ASP A 83 2.06 12.03 -10.53
C ASP A 83 2.51 10.61 -10.90
N PHE A 84 1.60 9.76 -11.37
CA PHE A 84 1.85 8.38 -11.75
C PHE A 84 1.57 8.15 -13.24
N PRO A 85 2.40 8.69 -14.15
CA PRO A 85 2.17 8.54 -15.58
C PRO A 85 2.42 7.10 -16.03
N VAL A 86 1.42 6.48 -16.64
CA VAL A 86 1.54 5.15 -17.24
C VAL A 86 2.53 5.16 -18.40
N GLY A 87 3.33 4.10 -18.52
CA GLY A 87 4.34 3.94 -19.57
C GLY A 87 5.74 4.38 -19.18
N VAL A 88 5.93 4.98 -18.00
CA VAL A 88 7.27 5.37 -17.52
C VAL A 88 7.92 4.28 -16.67
N GLU A 89 9.26 4.29 -16.63
CA GLU A 89 10.01 3.45 -15.70
C GLU A 89 9.89 4.01 -14.29
N VAL A 90 9.61 3.13 -13.34
CA VAL A 90 9.52 3.47 -11.91
C VAL A 90 10.36 2.52 -11.09
N THR A 91 10.81 2.98 -9.93
CA THR A 91 11.40 2.12 -8.91
C THR A 91 10.49 2.14 -7.69
N VAL A 92 9.93 0.98 -7.34
CA VAL A 92 9.06 0.78 -6.20
C VAL A 92 9.85 0.14 -5.07
N LYS A 93 9.76 0.71 -3.86
CA LYS A 93 10.21 0.05 -2.63
C LYS A 93 8.99 -0.33 -1.80
N GLY A 94 9.05 -1.49 -1.16
CA GLY A 94 7.94 -1.98 -0.35
C GLY A 94 8.23 -3.33 0.29
N TYR A 95 7.18 -4.05 0.63
CA TYR A 95 7.26 -5.36 1.26
C TYR A 95 6.40 -6.36 0.51
N ARG A 96 6.92 -7.56 0.34
CA ARG A 96 6.26 -8.64 -0.40
C ARG A 96 5.15 -9.28 0.43
N ALA A 97 4.11 -9.78 -0.24
CA ALA A 97 3.09 -10.59 0.39
C ALA A 97 3.69 -11.89 0.96
N LYS A 98 3.20 -12.31 2.12
CA LYS A 98 3.65 -13.52 2.84
C LYS A 98 3.41 -14.81 2.08
N ASP A 99 2.38 -14.85 1.23
CA ASP A 99 2.06 -16.00 0.38
C ASP A 99 3.07 -16.24 -0.75
N GLY A 100 4.07 -15.35 -0.89
CA GLY A 100 5.07 -15.41 -1.97
C GLY A 100 4.54 -14.99 -3.33
N GLY A 101 3.31 -14.49 -3.41
CA GLY A 101 2.70 -13.96 -4.62
C GLY A 101 3.35 -12.67 -5.11
N ARG A 102 2.72 -12.04 -6.10
CA ARG A 102 3.22 -10.82 -6.75
C ARG A 102 2.55 -9.56 -6.26
N ASN A 103 2.01 -9.63 -5.07
CA ASN A 103 1.48 -8.50 -4.35
C ASN A 103 2.57 -7.88 -3.47
N VAL A 104 2.63 -6.56 -3.50
CA VAL A 104 3.58 -5.76 -2.72
C VAL A 104 2.81 -4.61 -2.09
N THR A 105 3.10 -4.29 -0.83
CA THR A 105 2.69 -3.02 -0.27
C THR A 105 3.79 -2.00 -0.53
N GLY A 106 3.50 -1.00 -1.36
CA GLY A 106 4.46 0.03 -1.75
C GLY A 106 4.60 1.10 -0.68
N THR A 107 5.82 1.38 -0.27
CA THR A 107 6.13 2.48 0.64
C THR A 107 6.56 3.74 -0.10
N SER A 108 7.25 3.58 -1.22
CA SER A 108 7.65 4.68 -2.09
C SER A 108 7.73 4.27 -3.55
N VAL A 109 7.49 5.24 -4.43
CA VAL A 109 7.66 5.12 -5.89
C VAL A 109 8.59 6.24 -6.34
N THR A 110 9.69 5.88 -6.96
CA THR A 110 10.63 6.84 -7.55
C THR A 110 10.41 6.93 -9.05
N LEU A 111 10.22 8.14 -9.55
CA LEU A 111 9.98 8.47 -10.96
C LEU A 111 11.31 8.67 -11.71
N PRO A 112 11.29 8.68 -13.07
CA PRO A 112 12.50 8.88 -13.87
C PRO A 112 13.22 10.20 -13.63
N ASP A 113 12.51 11.24 -13.20
CA ASP A 113 13.06 12.56 -12.85
C ASP A 113 13.72 12.61 -11.46
N GLY A 114 13.75 11.47 -10.74
CA GLY A 114 14.35 11.33 -9.42
C GLY A 114 13.42 11.69 -8.25
N ARG A 115 12.21 12.18 -8.52
CA ARG A 115 11.23 12.41 -7.45
C ARG A 115 10.82 11.10 -6.83
N SER A 116 10.89 11.02 -5.51
CA SER A 116 10.40 9.89 -4.74
C SER A 116 9.11 10.25 -4.03
N LEU A 117 8.05 9.51 -4.34
CA LEU A 117 6.71 9.72 -3.82
C LEU A 117 6.46 8.71 -2.70
N TYR A 118 6.19 9.19 -1.49
CA TYR A 118 5.81 8.31 -0.38
C TYR A 118 4.36 7.87 -0.55
N THR A 119 4.16 6.58 -0.74
CA THR A 119 2.85 5.98 -1.09
C THR A 119 2.27 5.09 0.02
N GLY A 120 2.98 4.89 1.12
CA GLY A 120 2.54 4.04 2.22
C GLY A 120 1.23 4.49 2.85
N SER A 121 0.50 3.55 3.42
CA SER A 121 -0.76 3.80 4.15
C SER A 121 -0.55 4.43 5.53
N SER A 122 0.60 4.18 6.17
CA SER A 122 1.02 4.78 7.43
C SER A 122 1.72 6.12 7.22
N GLU A 123 1.92 6.89 8.28
CA GLU A 123 2.77 8.08 8.23
C GLU A 123 4.19 7.69 7.81
N LYS A 124 4.87 8.64 7.12
CA LYS A 124 6.28 8.46 6.75
C LYS A 124 7.06 8.02 7.99
N PRO A 125 7.85 6.93 7.93
CA PRO A 125 8.74 6.60 9.04
C PRO A 125 9.60 7.82 9.38
N ALA A 126 9.73 8.15 10.64
CA ALA A 126 10.60 9.23 11.08
C ALA A 126 12.00 9.00 10.49
N ASP A 127 12.56 10.04 9.86
CA ASP A 127 13.85 9.99 9.20
C ASP A 127 14.93 9.43 10.16
N GLY A 128 15.27 8.18 10.01
CA GLY A 128 16.22 7.47 10.87
C GLY A 128 16.85 6.22 10.26
N ALA A 129 16.41 5.79 9.08
CA ALA A 129 16.87 4.54 8.48
C ALA A 129 17.82 4.70 7.28
N ASP A 130 18.27 5.91 6.95
CA ASP A 130 19.33 6.13 5.95
C ASP A 130 20.61 6.60 6.63
N LYS A 131 21.14 5.76 7.53
CA LYS A 131 22.56 5.86 7.95
C LYS A 131 23.14 4.45 7.96
N GLN A 132 23.70 4.07 6.88
CA GLN A 132 24.96 3.38 6.59
C GLN A 132 24.90 2.71 5.23
#